data_e990437ff3253742a2c4461cea52e0f5
#
_entry.id   e990437ff3253742a2c4461cea52e0f5
#
_cell.length_a   1.000
_cell.length_b   1.000
_cell.length_c   1.000
_cell.angle_alpha   90.00
_cell.angle_beta   90.00
_cell.angle_gamma   90.00
#
_symmetry.space_group_name_H-M   'P 1'
#
loop_
_entity.id
_entity.type
_entity.pdbx_description
1 polymer ?
#
loop_
_entity_poly.entity_id
_entity_poly.type
_entity_poly.pdbx_seq_one_letter_code
_entity_poly.pdbx_strand_id
1 'polypeptide(L)'
;WRFAGIFDDVWIYATPSVRLFDWYVTTDLDDNYTDAVLNLAVDVKKYTTALSENYRVKANLLDVNRKLVKEMISDPFLMDKEGKKQVIFSEQIIKPKKWTSETPNLYTLEMKLQTAGGKTTDIIRTKIGFKETEIRGETFYLNGVPLKVNAQNSHMQHPELGHVMNEETIRKDFEILKQFNFNAVRTSHYPPVSRYLELANEYGLFIIDEAGTESHATEFVSKQKEYTEMYRERVRQMVLRDRNYPCVLFWSAGNESGEGFNITEAIKEGRKYDHSRYWMYGGNAYAHPAEEIIGPRYPLPIELEMQTGIIPDKSDRRPSFMDEYLSVAGNGGGGLDDYWRVVYAHPRLMGGAIW
;
A
#
# COMPACT_ATOMS: atom_id res chain seq x y z
N TRP A 1 23.05 -0.10 5.74
CA TRP A 1 22.73 -0.25 7.17
C TRP A 1 22.56 -1.72 7.51
N ARG A 2 23.09 -2.14 8.64
CA ARG A 2 23.09 -3.54 9.05
C ARG A 2 22.63 -3.62 10.50
N PHE A 3 21.33 -3.69 10.68
CA PHE A 3 20.73 -3.94 11.97
C PHE A 3 20.34 -5.41 12.09
N ALA A 4 20.60 -5.99 13.23
CA ALA A 4 20.24 -7.36 13.56
C ALA A 4 19.38 -7.36 14.82
N GLY A 5 18.51 -8.35 14.94
CA GLY A 5 17.65 -8.53 16.10
C GLY A 5 16.19 -8.18 15.82
N ILE A 6 15.40 -8.14 16.89
CA ILE A 6 13.98 -7.77 16.87
C ILE A 6 13.91 -6.25 17.07
N PHE A 7 13.39 -5.54 16.07
CA PHE A 7 13.32 -4.07 16.05
C PHE A 7 11.89 -3.53 16.10
N ASP A 8 10.90 -4.38 16.15
CA ASP A 8 9.50 -4.05 16.35
C ASP A 8 8.95 -4.74 17.60
N ASP A 9 7.78 -4.31 18.05
CA ASP A 9 7.15 -4.83 19.27
C ASP A 9 6.82 -6.32 19.15
N VAL A 10 6.97 -7.02 20.27
CA VAL A 10 6.53 -8.42 20.41
C VAL A 10 5.24 -8.46 21.23
N TRP A 11 4.18 -8.97 20.65
CA TRP A 11 2.85 -8.96 21.22
C TRP A 11 2.38 -10.35 21.64
N ILE A 12 1.76 -10.43 22.82
CA ILE A 12 0.94 -11.57 23.22
C ILE A 12 -0.50 -11.07 23.29
N TYR A 13 -1.39 -11.70 22.57
CA TYR A 13 -2.81 -11.33 22.57
C TYR A 13 -3.70 -12.56 22.68
N ALA A 14 -4.86 -12.39 23.31
CA ALA A 14 -5.91 -13.40 23.41
C ALA A 14 -7.09 -13.00 22.53
N THR A 15 -7.68 -13.98 21.86
CA THR A 15 -8.86 -13.79 21.02
C THR A 15 -9.97 -14.77 21.39
N PRO A 16 -11.23 -14.45 21.06
CA PRO A 16 -12.29 -15.44 21.10
C PRO A 16 -11.98 -16.67 20.26
N SER A 17 -12.51 -17.82 20.66
CA SER A 17 -12.33 -19.06 19.90
C SER A 17 -13.00 -19.07 18.52
N VAL A 18 -13.96 -18.19 18.28
CA VAL A 18 -14.50 -17.83 16.96
C VAL A 18 -14.33 -16.33 16.81
N ARG A 19 -13.59 -15.90 15.80
CA ARG A 19 -13.17 -14.50 15.63
C ARG A 19 -13.26 -14.03 14.20
N LEU A 20 -13.33 -12.71 14.04
CA LEU A 20 -12.96 -12.03 12.79
C LEU A 20 -11.46 -12.23 12.58
N PHE A 21 -11.07 -12.93 11.51
CA PHE A 21 -9.69 -13.34 11.31
C PHE A 21 -8.92 -12.40 10.39
N ASP A 22 -9.55 -12.03 9.28
CA ASP A 22 -9.00 -11.15 8.27
C ASP A 22 -10.12 -10.39 7.56
N TRP A 23 -9.78 -9.28 6.91
CA TRP A 23 -10.72 -8.51 6.09
C TRP A 23 -10.01 -7.86 4.92
N TYR A 24 -10.76 -7.64 3.86
CA TYR A 24 -10.28 -6.92 2.70
C TYR A 24 -11.33 -5.92 2.23
N VAL A 25 -10.91 -4.66 2.10
CA VAL A 25 -11.77 -3.54 1.71
C VAL A 25 -11.28 -2.96 0.41
N THR A 26 -12.19 -2.81 -0.57
CA THR A 26 -11.94 -2.00 -1.75
C THR A 26 -13.04 -0.96 -1.91
N THR A 27 -12.67 0.19 -2.47
CA THR A 27 -13.59 1.27 -2.79
C THR A 27 -13.48 1.55 -4.28
N ASP A 28 -14.57 1.43 -4.99
CA ASP A 28 -14.66 1.59 -6.44
C ASP A 28 -15.55 2.81 -6.71
N LEU A 29 -14.99 3.85 -7.32
CA LEU A 29 -15.73 5.07 -7.63
C LEU A 29 -16.47 4.89 -8.96
N ASP A 30 -17.61 5.58 -9.12
CA ASP A 30 -18.31 5.59 -10.39
C ASP A 30 -17.55 6.39 -11.47
N ASP A 31 -17.95 6.28 -12.74
CA ASP A 31 -17.33 6.96 -13.88
C ASP A 31 -17.24 8.48 -13.71
N ASN A 32 -18.05 9.08 -12.83
CA ASN A 32 -18.07 10.49 -12.52
C ASN A 32 -17.31 10.83 -11.23
N TYR A 33 -16.71 9.83 -10.56
CA TYR A 33 -16.02 9.96 -9.27
C TYR A 33 -16.90 10.61 -8.19
N THR A 34 -18.19 10.34 -8.21
CA THR A 34 -19.19 10.95 -7.32
C THR A 34 -19.66 9.98 -6.26
N ASP A 35 -20.17 8.84 -6.66
CA ASP A 35 -20.60 7.75 -5.78
C ASP A 35 -19.56 6.65 -5.75
N ALA A 36 -19.68 5.71 -4.81
CA ALA A 36 -18.75 4.59 -4.69
C ALA A 36 -19.46 3.28 -4.36
N VAL A 37 -18.85 2.18 -4.74
CA VAL A 37 -19.16 0.84 -4.22
C VAL A 37 -18.12 0.47 -3.18
N LEU A 38 -18.55 0.21 -1.96
CA LEU A 38 -17.74 -0.36 -0.89
C LEU A 38 -17.86 -1.88 -0.94
N ASN A 39 -16.78 -2.57 -1.28
CA ASN A 39 -16.69 -4.02 -1.19
C ASN A 39 -15.92 -4.41 0.07
N LEU A 40 -16.48 -5.32 0.86
CA LEU A 40 -15.88 -5.81 2.09
C LEU A 40 -15.99 -7.34 2.14
N ALA A 41 -14.85 -8.01 2.13
CA ALA A 41 -14.75 -9.43 2.45
C ALA A 41 -14.26 -9.58 3.90
N VAL A 42 -14.94 -10.41 4.69
CA VAL A 42 -14.59 -10.69 6.09
C VAL A 42 -14.43 -12.18 6.27
N ASP A 43 -13.25 -12.60 6.69
CA ASP A 43 -12.96 -13.98 7.03
C ASP A 43 -13.19 -14.23 8.50
N VAL A 44 -14.05 -15.19 8.83
CA VAL A 44 -14.30 -15.66 10.18
C VAL A 44 -13.62 -17.01 10.37
N LYS A 45 -12.94 -17.21 11.50
CA LYS A 45 -12.22 -18.44 11.81
C LYS A 45 -12.56 -18.97 13.18
N LYS A 46 -12.70 -20.29 13.28
CA LYS A 46 -13.00 -21.03 14.50
C LYS A 46 -11.82 -21.90 14.91
N TYR A 47 -11.42 -21.81 16.17
CA TYR A 47 -10.27 -22.52 16.75
C TYR A 47 -10.67 -23.56 17.80
N THR A 48 -11.96 -23.91 17.89
CA THR A 48 -12.48 -24.86 18.88
C THR A 48 -13.28 -25.96 18.20
N THR A 49 -13.33 -27.15 18.81
CA THR A 49 -14.20 -28.25 18.41
C THR A 49 -15.60 -28.19 19.02
N ALA A 50 -15.87 -27.22 19.91
CA ALA A 50 -17.18 -27.03 20.52
C ALA A 50 -18.30 -26.90 19.48
N LEU A 51 -19.54 -27.20 19.90
CA LEU A 51 -20.72 -27.13 19.03
C LEU A 51 -20.79 -25.79 18.30
N SER A 52 -21.14 -25.82 17.03
CA SER A 52 -21.34 -24.63 16.22
C SER A 52 -22.70 -24.03 16.56
N GLU A 53 -22.67 -22.75 16.89
CA GLU A 53 -23.87 -21.90 16.88
C GLU A 53 -23.87 -21.07 15.58
N ASN A 54 -25.01 -20.48 15.27
CA ASN A 54 -25.10 -19.55 14.15
C ASN A 54 -24.46 -18.22 14.53
N TYR A 55 -23.68 -17.69 13.60
CA TYR A 55 -23.07 -16.36 13.69
C TYR A 55 -23.60 -15.45 12.59
N ARG A 56 -23.41 -14.16 12.73
CA ARG A 56 -23.55 -13.16 11.67
C ARG A 56 -22.43 -12.13 11.80
N VAL A 57 -22.05 -11.55 10.70
CA VAL A 57 -21.19 -10.35 10.67
C VAL A 57 -22.08 -9.14 10.51
N LYS A 58 -21.88 -8.15 11.39
CA LYS A 58 -22.44 -6.81 11.27
C LYS A 58 -21.31 -5.83 11.06
N ALA A 59 -21.38 -5.03 9.99
CA ALA A 59 -20.40 -3.99 9.71
C ALA A 59 -21.09 -2.62 9.62
N ASN A 60 -20.51 -1.63 10.29
CA ASN A 60 -20.99 -0.25 10.27
C ASN A 60 -19.92 0.67 9.68
N LEU A 61 -20.27 1.41 8.65
CA LEU A 61 -19.45 2.50 8.13
C LEU A 61 -19.85 3.80 8.83
N LEU A 62 -18.91 4.44 9.50
CA LEU A 62 -19.12 5.67 10.25
C LEU A 62 -18.26 6.79 9.65
N ASP A 63 -18.81 8.00 9.55
CA ASP A 63 -18.06 9.19 9.13
C ASP A 63 -17.09 9.69 10.24
N VAL A 64 -16.38 10.78 9.97
CA VAL A 64 -15.43 11.41 10.90
C VAL A 64 -16.10 11.83 12.22
N ASN A 65 -17.39 12.15 12.21
CA ASN A 65 -18.19 12.50 13.40
C ASN A 65 -18.83 11.27 14.07
N ARG A 66 -18.44 10.06 13.66
CA ARG A 66 -19.03 8.79 14.10
C ARG A 66 -20.52 8.62 13.77
N LYS A 67 -21.05 9.38 12.83
CA LYS A 67 -22.39 9.20 12.31
C LYS A 67 -22.43 7.98 11.40
N LEU A 68 -23.47 7.16 11.56
CA LEU A 68 -23.69 6.00 10.69
C LEU A 68 -23.98 6.45 9.25
N VAL A 69 -23.14 5.98 8.33
CA VAL A 69 -23.28 6.17 6.88
C VAL A 69 -23.98 4.98 6.26
N LYS A 70 -23.54 3.76 6.62
CA LYS A 70 -24.10 2.51 6.12
C LYS A 70 -24.01 1.41 7.16
N GLU A 71 -25.05 0.61 7.28
CA GLU A 71 -25.09 -0.63 8.04
C GLU A 71 -25.17 -1.81 7.09
N MET A 72 -24.37 -2.84 7.33
CA MET A 72 -24.31 -4.08 6.58
C MET A 72 -24.47 -5.25 7.55
N ILE A 73 -25.37 -6.18 7.26
CA ILE A 73 -25.62 -7.33 8.14
C ILE A 73 -25.73 -8.58 7.24
N SER A 74 -24.93 -9.58 7.54
CA SER A 74 -25.01 -10.86 6.83
C SER A 74 -26.21 -11.67 7.29
N ASP A 75 -26.65 -12.62 6.45
CA ASP A 75 -27.46 -13.72 6.91
C ASP A 75 -26.74 -14.52 8.01
N PRO A 76 -27.47 -15.19 8.90
CA PRO A 76 -26.90 -16.12 9.84
C PRO A 76 -26.19 -17.27 9.14
N PHE A 77 -25.02 -17.67 9.61
CA PHE A 77 -24.25 -18.78 9.04
C PHE A 77 -23.68 -19.68 10.12
N LEU A 78 -23.45 -20.93 9.74
CA LEU A 78 -22.62 -21.88 10.49
C LEU A 78 -21.21 -21.87 9.92
N MET A 79 -20.22 -22.15 10.79
CA MET A 79 -18.86 -22.40 10.33
C MET A 79 -18.81 -23.68 9.51
N ASP A 80 -17.99 -23.71 8.47
CA ASP A 80 -17.73 -24.92 7.69
C ASP A 80 -16.99 -26.01 8.52
N LYS A 81 -16.74 -27.17 7.91
CA LYS A 81 -16.02 -28.27 8.55
C LYS A 81 -14.56 -27.92 8.88
N GLU A 82 -13.98 -26.98 8.12
CA GLU A 82 -12.62 -26.49 8.34
C GLU A 82 -12.57 -25.36 9.38
N GLY A 83 -13.71 -24.92 9.90
CA GLY A 83 -13.79 -23.81 10.84
C GLY A 83 -13.55 -22.45 10.19
N LYS A 84 -13.93 -22.30 8.92
CA LYS A 84 -13.79 -21.04 8.16
C LYS A 84 -15.15 -20.60 7.61
N LYS A 85 -15.30 -19.31 7.42
CA LYS A 85 -16.41 -18.70 6.68
C LYS A 85 -15.98 -17.34 6.15
N GLN A 86 -16.17 -17.11 4.87
CA GLN A 86 -16.06 -15.77 4.30
C GLN A 86 -17.45 -15.15 4.14
N VAL A 87 -17.58 -13.90 4.55
CA VAL A 87 -18.78 -13.07 4.38
C VAL A 87 -18.41 -11.90 3.48
N ILE A 88 -19.21 -11.64 2.45
CA ILE A 88 -18.97 -10.60 1.47
C ILE A 88 -20.11 -9.60 1.48
N PHE A 89 -19.76 -8.33 1.52
CA PHE A 89 -20.69 -7.21 1.33
C PHE A 89 -20.25 -6.39 0.12
N SER A 90 -21.23 -5.86 -0.61
CA SER A 90 -21.01 -4.92 -1.71
C SER A 90 -22.14 -3.87 -1.64
N GLU A 91 -21.79 -2.64 -1.29
CA GLU A 91 -22.78 -1.61 -0.95
C GLU A 91 -22.47 -0.28 -1.61
N GLN A 92 -23.49 0.34 -2.19
CA GLN A 92 -23.38 1.68 -2.73
C GLN A 92 -23.31 2.71 -1.60
N ILE A 93 -22.36 3.63 -1.71
CA ILE A 93 -22.14 4.75 -0.81
C ILE A 93 -22.28 6.04 -1.62
N ILE A 94 -23.28 6.84 -1.27
CA ILE A 94 -23.62 8.05 -2.00
C ILE A 94 -22.71 9.19 -1.57
N LYS A 95 -22.02 9.80 -2.53
CA LYS A 95 -21.15 10.99 -2.38
C LYS A 95 -20.18 10.90 -1.20
N PRO A 96 -19.39 9.82 -1.06
CA PRO A 96 -18.40 9.77 0.00
C PRO A 96 -17.37 10.87 -0.18
N LYS A 97 -16.88 11.41 0.94
CA LYS A 97 -15.69 12.27 0.91
C LYS A 97 -14.47 11.42 0.55
N LYS A 98 -13.83 11.77 -0.57
CA LYS A 98 -12.67 11.03 -1.07
C LYS A 98 -11.43 11.28 -0.21
N TRP A 99 -10.58 10.28 -0.12
CA TRP A 99 -9.27 10.39 0.49
C TRP A 99 -8.26 10.84 -0.57
N THR A 100 -7.48 11.87 -0.25
CA THR A 100 -6.37 12.38 -1.06
C THR A 100 -5.26 12.87 -0.12
N SER A 101 -4.08 13.20 -0.65
CA SER A 101 -3.02 13.82 0.14
C SER A 101 -3.39 15.22 0.67
N GLU A 102 -4.29 15.93 0.00
CA GLU A 102 -4.74 17.27 0.41
C GLU A 102 -5.94 17.22 1.35
N THR A 103 -6.79 16.21 1.18
CA THR A 103 -8.00 16.02 1.98
C THR A 103 -8.11 14.55 2.42
N PRO A 104 -7.38 14.16 3.48
CA PRO A 104 -7.31 12.77 3.93
C PRO A 104 -8.56 12.36 4.71
N ASN A 105 -9.71 12.34 4.04
CA ASN A 105 -10.98 11.98 4.64
C ASN A 105 -11.02 10.49 4.97
N LEU A 106 -11.15 10.17 6.26
CA LEU A 106 -11.20 8.81 6.75
C LEU A 106 -12.56 8.49 7.35
N TYR A 107 -13.04 7.29 7.06
CA TYR A 107 -14.20 6.67 7.67
C TYR A 107 -13.73 5.60 8.66
N THR A 108 -14.58 5.28 9.65
CA THR A 108 -14.36 4.14 10.53
C THR A 108 -15.24 2.99 10.08
N LEU A 109 -14.64 1.86 9.75
CA LEU A 109 -15.33 0.60 9.53
C LEU A 109 -15.26 -0.21 10.83
N GLU A 110 -16.42 -0.41 11.46
CA GLU A 110 -16.57 -1.24 12.66
C GLU A 110 -17.24 -2.57 12.28
N MET A 111 -16.54 -3.67 12.44
CA MET A 111 -17.02 -5.02 12.17
C MET A 111 -17.26 -5.75 13.49
N LYS A 112 -18.40 -6.41 13.62
CA LYS A 112 -18.80 -7.21 14.79
C LYS A 112 -19.16 -8.62 14.38
N LEU A 113 -18.62 -9.59 15.08
CA LEU A 113 -19.13 -10.96 15.04
C LEU A 113 -20.19 -11.12 16.13
N GLN A 114 -21.38 -11.58 15.75
CA GLN A 114 -22.49 -11.75 16.68
C GLN A 114 -23.02 -13.18 16.62
N THR A 115 -23.41 -13.73 17.77
CA THR A 115 -24.16 -15.00 17.83
C THR A 115 -25.59 -14.81 17.36
N ALA A 116 -26.31 -15.90 17.12
CA ALA A 116 -27.75 -15.88 16.75
C ALA A 116 -28.60 -15.09 17.76
N GLY A 117 -28.25 -15.13 19.04
CA GLY A 117 -28.91 -14.37 20.11
C GLY A 117 -28.55 -12.88 20.17
N GLY A 118 -27.74 -12.39 19.20
CA GLY A 118 -27.35 -10.97 19.11
C GLY A 118 -26.19 -10.55 20.02
N LYS A 119 -25.59 -11.49 20.77
CA LYS A 119 -24.41 -11.20 21.60
C LYS A 119 -23.19 -10.97 20.70
N THR A 120 -22.54 -9.83 20.83
CA THR A 120 -21.27 -9.55 20.16
C THR A 120 -20.14 -10.31 20.86
N THR A 121 -19.39 -11.10 20.08
CA THR A 121 -18.29 -11.94 20.57
C THR A 121 -16.92 -11.41 20.15
N ASP A 122 -16.85 -10.65 19.05
CA ASP A 122 -15.62 -10.05 18.57
C ASP A 122 -15.89 -8.71 17.86
N ILE A 123 -14.94 -7.77 17.93
CA ILE A 123 -15.06 -6.45 17.32
C ILE A 123 -13.70 -6.04 16.74
N ILE A 124 -13.72 -5.60 15.47
CA ILE A 124 -12.57 -4.95 14.82
C ILE A 124 -13.02 -3.57 14.36
N ARG A 125 -12.13 -2.59 14.53
CA ARG A 125 -12.28 -1.24 13.97
C ARG A 125 -11.06 -0.89 13.16
N THR A 126 -11.30 -0.37 11.96
CA THR A 126 -10.23 0.10 11.06
C THR A 126 -10.64 1.40 10.39
N LYS A 127 -9.65 2.16 9.91
CA LYS A 127 -9.87 3.34 9.09
C LYS A 127 -9.82 2.96 7.62
N ILE A 128 -10.76 3.48 6.84
CA ILE A 128 -10.78 3.33 5.39
C ILE A 128 -10.93 4.70 4.72
N GLY A 129 -10.50 4.80 3.47
CA GLY A 129 -10.67 6.00 2.65
C GLY A 129 -11.21 5.63 1.27
N PHE A 130 -12.09 6.45 0.74
CA PHE A 130 -12.60 6.28 -0.61
C PHE A 130 -11.63 6.90 -1.61
N LYS A 131 -10.97 6.07 -2.38
CA LYS A 131 -10.08 6.49 -3.46
C LYS A 131 -10.03 5.42 -4.55
N GLU A 132 -9.67 5.87 -5.74
CA GLU A 132 -9.39 5.00 -6.87
C GLU A 132 -8.13 5.46 -7.60
N THR A 133 -7.33 4.52 -8.06
CA THR A 133 -6.15 4.80 -8.89
C THR A 133 -6.29 4.11 -10.23
N GLU A 134 -5.90 4.81 -11.30
CA GLU A 134 -6.04 4.32 -12.66
C GLU A 134 -4.82 4.66 -13.49
N ILE A 135 -4.52 3.82 -14.48
CA ILE A 135 -3.59 4.14 -15.56
C ILE A 135 -4.42 4.27 -16.84
N ARG A 136 -4.42 5.46 -17.44
CA ARG A 136 -5.06 5.74 -18.72
C ARG A 136 -4.00 6.17 -19.73
N GLY A 137 -3.80 5.34 -20.73
CA GLY A 137 -2.69 5.55 -21.66
C GLY A 137 -1.36 5.43 -20.91
N GLU A 138 -0.65 6.54 -20.77
CA GLU A 138 0.65 6.60 -20.09
C GLU A 138 0.60 7.40 -18.78
N THR A 139 -0.59 7.84 -18.36
CA THR A 139 -0.75 8.74 -17.23
C THR A 139 -1.40 8.03 -16.04
N PHE A 140 -0.87 8.26 -14.87
CA PHE A 140 -1.43 7.76 -13.61
C PHE A 140 -2.41 8.78 -13.01
N TYR A 141 -3.58 8.30 -12.60
CA TYR A 141 -4.67 9.12 -12.06
C TYR A 141 -5.03 8.71 -10.63
N LEU A 142 -5.45 9.67 -9.85
CA LEU A 142 -6.13 9.49 -8.57
C LEU A 142 -7.51 10.14 -8.64
N ASN A 143 -8.56 9.37 -8.39
CA ASN A 143 -9.94 9.86 -8.41
C ASN A 143 -10.25 10.67 -9.69
N GLY A 144 -9.77 10.21 -10.82
CA GLY A 144 -9.97 10.84 -12.14
C GLY A 144 -9.06 12.03 -12.46
N VAL A 145 -8.15 12.42 -11.56
CA VAL A 145 -7.24 13.56 -11.77
C VAL A 145 -5.80 13.05 -11.97
N PRO A 146 -5.06 13.53 -12.99
CA PRO A 146 -3.66 13.19 -13.15
C PRO A 146 -2.86 13.49 -11.89
N LEU A 147 -2.07 12.53 -11.43
CA LEU A 147 -1.31 12.66 -10.19
C LEU A 147 0.18 12.85 -10.44
N LYS A 148 0.76 13.85 -9.77
CA LYS A 148 2.20 13.98 -9.60
C LYS A 148 2.60 13.61 -8.18
N VAL A 149 3.67 12.84 -8.05
CA VAL A 149 4.13 12.24 -6.78
C VAL A 149 5.49 12.83 -6.42
N ASN A 150 5.48 13.76 -5.48
CA ASN A 150 6.69 14.36 -4.90
C ASN A 150 7.02 13.60 -3.62
N ALA A 151 7.93 12.64 -3.71
CA ALA A 151 8.22 11.70 -2.65
C ALA A 151 9.64 11.87 -2.07
N GLN A 152 9.79 11.41 -0.84
CA GLN A 152 11.04 11.18 -0.16
C GLN A 152 11.22 9.68 0.05
N ASN A 153 12.44 9.15 -0.12
CA ASN A 153 12.81 7.84 0.38
C ASN A 153 13.03 7.89 1.89
N SER A 154 12.60 6.88 2.63
CA SER A 154 12.77 6.85 4.08
C SER A 154 13.13 5.46 4.57
N HIS A 155 14.31 5.35 5.18
CA HIS A 155 14.63 4.24 6.06
C HIS A 155 13.95 4.43 7.42
N MET A 156 13.51 3.34 8.05
CA MET A 156 13.00 3.36 9.43
C MET A 156 14.18 3.46 10.39
N GLN A 157 14.61 4.68 10.70
CA GLN A 157 15.81 4.93 11.51
C GLN A 157 15.60 6.08 12.47
N HIS A 158 16.10 5.90 13.68
CA HIS A 158 16.15 6.92 14.72
C HIS A 158 17.62 7.15 15.13
N PRO A 159 18.06 8.41 15.34
CA PRO A 159 19.47 8.70 15.63
C PRO A 159 20.01 8.05 16.91
N GLU A 160 19.14 7.80 17.90
CA GLU A 160 19.51 7.20 19.19
C GLU A 160 19.02 5.76 19.34
N LEU A 161 17.88 5.40 18.75
CA LEU A 161 17.24 4.10 18.91
C LEU A 161 17.57 3.12 17.78
N GLY A 162 18.33 3.55 16.77
CA GLY A 162 18.71 2.72 15.63
C GLY A 162 17.53 2.45 14.72
N HIS A 163 17.15 1.18 14.56
CA HIS A 163 16.08 0.77 13.63
C HIS A 163 14.67 0.84 14.25
N VAL A 164 14.56 1.30 15.48
CA VAL A 164 13.27 1.46 16.18
C VAL A 164 12.70 2.84 15.90
N MET A 165 11.47 2.90 15.38
CA MET A 165 10.75 4.16 15.14
C MET A 165 9.66 4.34 16.17
N ASN A 166 9.70 5.44 16.90
CA ASN A 166 8.60 5.85 17.77
C ASN A 166 7.64 6.82 17.07
N GLU A 167 6.43 6.95 17.60
CA GLU A 167 5.39 7.79 16.99
C GLU A 167 5.79 9.27 16.91
N GLU A 168 6.52 9.78 17.89
CA GLU A 168 6.97 11.19 17.92
C GLU A 168 7.87 11.50 16.71
N THR A 169 8.83 10.63 16.43
CA THR A 169 9.73 10.75 15.27
C THR A 169 8.95 10.70 13.96
N ILE A 170 8.03 9.73 13.82
CA ILE A 170 7.21 9.61 12.60
C ILE A 170 6.39 10.89 12.37
N ARG A 171 5.74 11.42 13.41
CA ARG A 171 4.97 12.67 13.31
C ARG A 171 5.85 13.85 12.90
N LYS A 172 7.03 13.96 13.49
CA LYS A 172 8.00 15.02 13.16
C LYS A 172 8.44 14.95 11.71
N ASP A 173 8.74 13.75 11.20
CA ASP A 173 9.12 13.55 9.81
C ASP A 173 7.96 13.93 8.88
N PHE A 174 6.74 13.53 9.18
CA PHE A 174 5.57 13.84 8.36
C PHE A 174 5.21 15.33 8.35
N GLU A 175 5.36 16.01 9.49
CA GLU A 175 5.20 17.46 9.57
C GLU A 175 6.21 18.20 8.69
N ILE A 176 7.48 17.77 8.71
CA ILE A 176 8.52 18.33 7.84
C ILE A 176 8.18 18.07 6.37
N LEU A 177 7.83 16.84 6.01
CA LEU A 177 7.44 16.51 4.64
C LEU A 177 6.29 17.40 4.15
N LYS A 178 5.24 17.57 4.95
CA LYS A 178 4.10 18.44 4.60
C LYS A 178 4.51 19.90 4.48
N GLN A 179 5.40 20.41 5.34
CA GLN A 179 5.92 21.79 5.26
C GLN A 179 6.66 22.07 3.94
N PHE A 180 7.34 21.04 3.39
CA PHE A 180 8.05 21.13 2.11
C PHE A 180 7.24 20.62 0.91
N ASN A 181 5.92 20.48 1.05
CA ASN A 181 5.00 20.05 -0.01
C ASN A 181 5.31 18.64 -0.58
N PHE A 182 5.92 17.77 0.19
CA PHE A 182 5.94 16.37 -0.16
C PHE A 182 4.55 15.77 0.03
N ASN A 183 4.15 14.91 -0.91
CA ASN A 183 2.87 14.22 -0.82
C ASN A 183 3.03 12.70 -0.69
N ALA A 184 4.24 12.17 -0.70
CA ALA A 184 4.51 10.75 -0.65
C ALA A 184 5.81 10.38 0.05
N VAL A 185 5.89 9.11 0.48
CA VAL A 185 7.10 8.44 0.95
C VAL A 185 7.23 7.08 0.27
N ARG A 186 8.43 6.74 -0.20
CA ARG A 186 8.79 5.36 -0.52
C ARG A 186 9.48 4.74 0.69
N THR A 187 8.96 3.60 1.15
CA THR A 187 9.48 2.90 2.32
C THR A 187 10.70 2.06 1.94
N SER A 188 11.83 2.72 1.81
CA SER A 188 13.07 2.07 1.38
C SER A 188 13.76 1.35 2.55
N HIS A 189 14.05 0.03 2.50
CA HIS A 189 13.69 -0.91 1.45
C HIS A 189 12.94 -2.09 2.07
N TYR A 190 11.91 -1.83 2.85
CA TYR A 190 11.09 -2.79 3.61
C TYR A 190 9.81 -2.13 4.12
N PRO A 191 8.76 -2.92 4.40
CA PRO A 191 7.52 -2.39 4.94
C PRO A 191 7.74 -1.71 6.30
N PRO A 192 7.14 -0.54 6.55
CA PRO A 192 7.31 0.18 7.81
C PRO A 192 6.49 -0.45 8.93
N VAL A 193 6.67 0.03 10.17
CA VAL A 193 5.77 -0.33 11.27
C VAL A 193 4.34 0.12 10.97
N SER A 194 3.34 -0.64 11.42
CA SER A 194 1.92 -0.36 11.11
C SER A 194 1.48 1.04 11.51
N ARG A 195 2.01 1.57 12.62
CA ARG A 195 1.72 2.94 13.08
C ARG A 195 2.14 4.02 12.07
N TYR A 196 3.18 3.77 11.28
CA TYR A 196 3.61 4.65 10.19
C TYR A 196 2.51 4.81 9.12
N LEU A 197 1.89 3.70 8.72
CA LEU A 197 0.80 3.71 7.73
C LEU A 197 -0.47 4.36 8.28
N GLU A 198 -0.79 4.13 9.56
CA GLU A 198 -1.92 4.80 10.21
C GLU A 198 -1.75 6.31 10.22
N LEU A 199 -0.56 6.79 10.60
CA LEU A 199 -0.23 8.21 10.58
C LEU A 199 -0.19 8.77 9.14
N ALA A 200 0.35 8.03 8.17
CA ALA A 200 0.32 8.44 6.77
C ALA A 200 -1.13 8.64 6.26
N ASN A 201 -2.07 7.77 6.68
CA ASN A 201 -3.49 7.97 6.40
C ASN A 201 -4.03 9.29 6.97
N GLU A 202 -3.64 9.63 8.21
CA GLU A 202 -4.11 10.84 8.91
C GLU A 202 -3.50 12.12 8.34
N TYR A 203 -2.20 12.10 8.02
CA TYR A 203 -1.46 13.25 7.49
C TYR A 203 -1.71 13.48 5.98
N GLY A 204 -2.28 12.52 5.29
CA GLY A 204 -2.42 12.58 3.83
C GLY A 204 -1.08 12.47 3.13
N LEU A 205 -0.32 11.42 3.43
CA LEU A 205 0.89 11.06 2.70
C LEU A 205 0.66 9.76 1.96
N PHE A 206 0.89 9.74 0.66
CA PHE A 206 0.93 8.50 -0.10
C PHE A 206 2.12 7.66 0.32
N ILE A 207 1.94 6.35 0.29
CA ILE A 207 3.01 5.39 0.56
C ILE A 207 3.23 4.54 -0.67
N ILE A 208 4.47 4.50 -1.15
CA ILE A 208 4.98 3.47 -2.03
C ILE A 208 5.54 2.41 -1.10
N ASP A 209 4.75 1.36 -0.85
CA ASP A 209 5.09 0.34 0.13
C ASP A 209 5.93 -0.74 -0.50
N GLU A 210 7.15 -0.92 0.03
CA GLU A 210 8.17 -1.76 -0.58
C GLU A 210 8.42 -3.02 0.21
N ALA A 211 8.41 -4.15 -0.49
CA ALA A 211 8.74 -5.45 0.10
C ALA A 211 10.22 -5.50 0.49
N GLY A 212 10.53 -6.14 1.63
CA GLY A 212 11.89 -6.30 2.14
C GLY A 212 12.75 -7.22 1.28
N THR A 213 12.79 -6.97 -0.01
CA THR A 213 13.61 -7.68 -1.00
C THR A 213 14.73 -6.75 -1.44
N GLU A 214 15.87 -6.88 -0.78
CA GLU A 214 17.10 -6.14 -1.05
C GLU A 214 18.26 -7.13 -1.07
N SER A 215 18.91 -7.30 -2.22
CA SER A 215 20.04 -8.20 -2.40
C SER A 215 21.13 -7.60 -3.27
N HIS A 216 21.35 -6.30 -3.12
CA HIS A 216 22.39 -5.54 -3.80
C HIS A 216 23.77 -6.23 -3.63
N ALA A 217 24.52 -6.36 -4.71
CA ALA A 217 25.76 -7.14 -4.83
C ALA A 217 25.60 -8.68 -4.71
N THR A 218 24.37 -9.16 -4.59
CA THR A 218 24.03 -10.61 -4.63
C THR A 218 22.78 -10.87 -5.47
N GLU A 219 22.60 -10.09 -6.53
CA GLU A 219 21.41 -10.06 -7.39
C GLU A 219 21.11 -11.40 -8.07
N PHE A 220 22.11 -12.28 -8.14
CA PHE A 220 21.94 -13.62 -8.70
C PHE A 220 20.85 -14.44 -7.98
N VAL A 221 20.56 -14.16 -6.70
CA VAL A 221 19.49 -14.84 -5.95
C VAL A 221 18.12 -14.66 -6.56
N SER A 222 17.89 -13.56 -7.29
CA SER A 222 16.64 -13.32 -8.00
C SER A 222 16.38 -14.34 -9.13
N LYS A 223 17.42 -15.03 -9.60
CA LYS A 223 17.39 -16.07 -10.65
C LYS A 223 17.43 -17.50 -10.08
N GLN A 224 17.52 -17.65 -8.76
CA GLN A 224 17.63 -18.95 -8.10
C GLN A 224 16.24 -19.45 -7.68
N LYS A 225 15.85 -20.62 -8.12
CA LYS A 225 14.54 -21.22 -7.85
C LYS A 225 14.31 -21.50 -6.36
N GLU A 226 15.38 -21.78 -5.63
CA GLU A 226 15.37 -22.06 -4.21
C GLU A 226 14.88 -20.88 -3.37
N TYR A 227 15.01 -19.65 -3.88
CA TYR A 227 14.56 -18.43 -3.21
C TYR A 227 13.15 -17.98 -3.60
N THR A 228 12.49 -18.65 -4.55
CA THR A 228 11.18 -18.20 -5.08
C THR A 228 10.14 -18.03 -3.97
N GLU A 229 10.04 -18.99 -3.04
CA GLU A 229 9.05 -18.89 -1.97
C GLU A 229 9.38 -17.75 -0.98
N MET A 230 10.65 -17.49 -0.72
CA MET A 230 11.05 -16.33 0.10
C MET A 230 10.60 -15.00 -0.53
N TYR A 231 10.75 -14.83 -1.85
CA TYR A 231 10.28 -13.64 -2.56
C TYR A 231 8.76 -13.51 -2.47
N ARG A 232 8.04 -14.59 -2.71
CA ARG A 232 6.57 -14.64 -2.60
C ARG A 232 6.09 -14.33 -1.19
N GLU A 233 6.72 -14.94 -0.18
CA GLU A 233 6.32 -14.77 1.22
C GLU A 233 6.47 -13.32 1.69
N ARG A 234 7.58 -12.66 1.37
CA ARG A 234 7.80 -11.25 1.73
C ARG A 234 6.72 -10.33 1.17
N VAL A 235 6.40 -10.48 -0.11
CA VAL A 235 5.34 -9.70 -0.75
C VAL A 235 3.96 -10.08 -0.20
N ARG A 236 3.68 -11.36 0.00
CA ARG A 236 2.42 -11.83 0.58
C ARG A 236 2.14 -11.21 1.95
N GLN A 237 3.14 -11.24 2.84
CA GLN A 237 3.00 -10.68 4.20
C GLN A 237 2.78 -9.17 4.17
N MET A 238 3.54 -8.43 3.37
CA MET A 238 3.35 -7.00 3.18
C MET A 238 1.92 -6.68 2.72
N VAL A 239 1.49 -7.29 1.62
CA VAL A 239 0.17 -7.00 1.04
C VAL A 239 -0.97 -7.38 2.00
N LEU A 240 -0.92 -8.56 2.64
CA LEU A 240 -1.96 -8.98 3.58
C LEU A 240 -2.06 -8.04 4.78
N ARG A 241 -0.93 -7.52 5.29
CA ARG A 241 -0.91 -6.58 6.40
C ARG A 241 -1.44 -5.20 5.98
N ASP A 242 -1.05 -4.72 4.79
CA ASP A 242 -1.12 -3.29 4.46
C ASP A 242 -2.20 -2.93 3.42
N ARG A 243 -2.83 -3.91 2.76
CA ARG A 243 -3.81 -3.69 1.67
C ARG A 243 -5.03 -2.83 2.04
N ASN A 244 -5.35 -2.73 3.34
CA ASN A 244 -6.50 -1.96 3.81
C ASN A 244 -6.17 -0.48 4.12
N TYR A 245 -4.89 -0.07 4.03
CA TYR A 245 -4.51 1.33 4.26
C TYR A 245 -4.72 2.18 3.00
N PRO A 246 -5.57 3.23 3.04
CA PRO A 246 -5.79 4.09 1.89
C PRO A 246 -4.54 4.87 1.47
N CYS A 247 -3.57 5.11 2.35
CA CYS A 247 -2.33 5.80 1.99
C CYS A 247 -1.46 5.01 1.02
N VAL A 248 -1.52 3.68 1.00
CA VAL A 248 -0.76 2.87 0.03
C VAL A 248 -1.24 3.19 -1.38
N LEU A 249 -0.36 3.80 -2.17
CA LEU A 249 -0.66 4.27 -3.53
C LEU A 249 -0.44 3.17 -4.55
N PHE A 250 0.71 2.54 -4.51
CA PHE A 250 1.08 1.36 -5.29
C PHE A 250 2.16 0.56 -4.54
N TRP A 251 2.37 -0.68 -4.98
CA TRP A 251 3.30 -1.61 -4.37
C TRP A 251 4.65 -1.62 -5.07
N SER A 252 5.72 -1.80 -4.30
CA SER A 252 7.06 -2.09 -4.82
C SER A 252 7.51 -3.49 -4.43
N ALA A 253 7.94 -4.28 -5.41
CA ALA A 253 8.34 -5.67 -5.20
C ALA A 253 9.74 -5.84 -4.56
N GLY A 254 10.46 -4.74 -4.37
CA GLY A 254 11.80 -4.71 -3.77
C GLY A 254 12.72 -3.71 -4.44
N ASN A 255 13.99 -3.75 -4.03
CA ASN A 255 15.03 -2.84 -4.46
C ASN A 255 16.28 -3.59 -4.92
N GLU A 256 16.95 -3.13 -5.98
CA GLU A 256 18.29 -3.53 -6.48
C GLU A 256 18.65 -5.02 -6.29
N SER A 257 17.70 -5.91 -6.54
CA SER A 257 17.85 -7.36 -6.34
C SER A 257 17.98 -8.13 -7.66
N GLY A 258 18.36 -7.43 -8.74
CA GLY A 258 18.59 -8.00 -10.06
C GLY A 258 17.30 -8.20 -10.87
N GLU A 259 17.45 -8.87 -12.00
CA GLU A 259 16.42 -9.02 -13.05
C GLU A 259 15.90 -10.46 -13.16
N GLY A 260 15.84 -11.16 -12.04
CA GLY A 260 15.44 -12.56 -12.03
C GLY A 260 13.93 -12.75 -12.04
N PHE A 261 13.51 -13.95 -12.46
CA PHE A 261 12.10 -14.33 -12.51
C PHE A 261 11.40 -14.29 -11.14
N ASN A 262 12.16 -14.35 -10.04
CA ASN A 262 11.60 -14.28 -8.68
C ASN A 262 10.89 -12.94 -8.41
N ILE A 263 11.31 -11.83 -9.03
CA ILE A 263 10.60 -10.54 -8.95
C ILE A 263 9.20 -10.66 -9.59
N THR A 264 9.11 -11.23 -10.78
CA THR A 264 7.82 -11.49 -11.45
C THR A 264 6.93 -12.40 -10.62
N GLU A 265 7.48 -13.43 -10.00
CA GLU A 265 6.72 -14.36 -9.15
C GLU A 265 6.23 -13.68 -7.85
N ALA A 266 7.01 -12.77 -7.28
CA ALA A 266 6.61 -11.96 -6.14
C ALA A 266 5.40 -11.05 -6.48
N ILE A 267 5.47 -10.33 -7.61
CA ILE A 267 4.37 -9.48 -8.09
C ILE A 267 3.10 -10.32 -8.35
N LYS A 268 3.23 -11.45 -9.02
CA LYS A 268 2.10 -12.38 -9.25
C LYS A 268 1.48 -12.86 -7.93
N GLU A 269 2.31 -13.15 -6.93
CA GLU A 269 1.83 -13.53 -5.60
C GLU A 269 1.04 -12.40 -4.94
N GLY A 270 1.58 -11.18 -4.93
CA GLY A 270 0.93 -10.02 -4.34
C GLY A 270 -0.44 -9.73 -4.94
N ARG A 271 -0.56 -9.86 -6.26
CA ARG A 271 -1.85 -9.67 -6.97
C ARG A 271 -2.95 -10.64 -6.57
N LYS A 272 -2.64 -11.77 -5.96
CA LYS A 272 -3.68 -12.67 -5.43
C LYS A 272 -4.42 -12.08 -4.24
N TYR A 273 -3.81 -11.13 -3.55
CA TYR A 273 -4.32 -10.56 -2.29
C TYR A 273 -4.76 -9.10 -2.41
N ASP A 274 -4.28 -8.38 -3.42
CA ASP A 274 -4.74 -7.03 -3.75
C ASP A 274 -4.78 -6.82 -5.26
N HIS A 275 -5.97 -6.54 -5.79
CA HIS A 275 -6.23 -6.26 -7.20
C HIS A 275 -6.45 -4.76 -7.46
N SER A 276 -6.45 -3.94 -6.41
CA SER A 276 -6.83 -2.53 -6.49
C SER A 276 -5.65 -1.59 -6.73
N ARG A 277 -4.40 -2.10 -6.68
CA ARG A 277 -3.19 -1.29 -6.81
C ARG A 277 -2.23 -1.87 -7.82
N TYR A 278 -1.44 -0.98 -8.42
CA TYR A 278 -0.41 -1.27 -9.39
C TYR A 278 0.92 -1.65 -8.74
N TRP A 279 1.82 -2.18 -9.52
CA TRP A 279 3.12 -2.68 -9.09
C TRP A 279 4.26 -1.98 -9.80
N MET A 280 5.33 -1.73 -9.06
CA MET A 280 6.65 -1.40 -9.56
C MET A 280 7.71 -2.30 -8.94
N TYR A 281 8.93 -2.17 -9.43
CA TYR A 281 10.12 -2.72 -8.82
C TYR A 281 11.25 -1.69 -8.87
N GLY A 282 11.89 -1.42 -7.73
CA GLY A 282 13.01 -0.49 -7.63
C GLY A 282 14.29 -1.10 -8.16
N GLY A 283 14.72 -0.68 -9.33
CA GLY A 283 15.92 -1.24 -9.94
C GLY A 283 15.93 -1.11 -11.46
N ASN A 284 15.79 -2.19 -12.19
CA ASN A 284 15.74 -2.17 -13.64
C ASN A 284 14.33 -2.52 -14.14
N ALA A 285 13.52 -1.49 -14.29
CA ALA A 285 12.11 -1.59 -14.65
C ALA A 285 11.84 -2.24 -16.01
N TYR A 286 12.79 -2.15 -16.94
CA TYR A 286 12.58 -2.65 -18.31
C TYR A 286 12.58 -4.18 -18.41
N ALA A 287 13.13 -4.86 -17.40
CA ALA A 287 13.29 -6.31 -17.40
C ALA A 287 12.05 -7.07 -16.88
N HIS A 288 11.11 -6.40 -16.26
CA HIS A 288 10.00 -7.03 -15.56
C HIS A 288 8.63 -6.68 -16.17
N PRO A 289 8.11 -7.49 -17.11
CA PRO A 289 6.84 -7.22 -17.78
C PRO A 289 5.61 -7.30 -16.84
N ALA A 290 5.80 -7.78 -15.61
CA ALA A 290 4.74 -7.83 -14.61
C ALA A 290 4.45 -6.48 -13.95
N GLU A 291 5.32 -5.48 -14.12
CA GLU A 291 5.14 -4.14 -13.57
C GLU A 291 4.22 -3.28 -14.44
N GLU A 292 3.43 -2.43 -13.82
CA GLU A 292 2.64 -1.40 -14.50
C GLU A 292 3.25 -0.01 -14.41
N ILE A 293 4.18 0.20 -13.47
CA ILE A 293 4.88 1.49 -13.29
C ILE A 293 6.38 1.22 -13.45
N ILE A 294 7.02 1.94 -14.35
CA ILE A 294 8.47 1.82 -14.56
C ILE A 294 9.20 2.95 -13.82
N GLY A 295 10.47 2.71 -13.45
CA GLY A 295 11.28 3.73 -12.78
C GLY A 295 12.68 3.82 -13.34
N PRO A 296 13.06 4.96 -13.94
CA PRO A 296 14.46 5.29 -14.11
C PRO A 296 15.06 5.60 -12.74
N ARG A 297 16.29 5.11 -12.52
CA ARG A 297 17.04 5.34 -11.29
C ARG A 297 18.20 6.28 -11.55
N TYR A 298 18.30 7.36 -10.76
CA TYR A 298 19.31 8.41 -10.88
C TYR A 298 19.52 8.97 -12.30
N PRO A 299 18.46 9.17 -13.10
CA PRO A 299 18.64 9.78 -14.40
C PRO A 299 19.06 11.24 -14.24
N LEU A 300 19.86 11.77 -15.16
CA LEU A 300 19.98 13.22 -15.30
C LEU A 300 18.68 13.80 -15.89
N PRO A 301 18.35 15.09 -15.65
CA PRO A 301 17.16 15.70 -16.23
C PRO A 301 17.06 15.52 -17.76
N ILE A 302 18.17 15.65 -18.47
CA ILE A 302 18.21 15.42 -19.93
C ILE A 302 17.96 13.96 -20.29
N GLU A 303 18.45 13.01 -19.52
CA GLU A 303 18.19 11.58 -19.74
C GLU A 303 16.73 11.25 -19.47
N LEU A 304 16.14 11.85 -18.44
CA LEU A 304 14.73 11.70 -18.12
C LEU A 304 13.84 12.23 -19.27
N GLU A 305 14.18 13.38 -19.83
CA GLU A 305 13.50 13.93 -21.01
C GLU A 305 13.67 13.03 -22.23
N MET A 306 14.87 12.51 -22.47
CA MET A 306 15.17 11.58 -23.56
C MET A 306 14.44 10.24 -23.40
N GLN A 307 14.32 9.72 -22.20
CA GLN A 307 13.60 8.47 -21.92
C GLN A 307 12.11 8.57 -22.22
N THR A 308 11.49 9.72 -22.09
CA THR A 308 10.11 9.93 -22.52
C THR A 308 9.95 9.90 -24.04
N GLY A 309 11.05 10.16 -24.78
CA GLY A 309 11.11 10.11 -26.25
C GLY A 309 11.89 8.93 -26.82
N ILE A 310 12.80 8.33 -26.06
CA ILE A 310 13.79 7.32 -26.51
C ILE A 310 13.82 6.11 -25.55
N ILE A 311 12.69 5.70 -25.03
CA ILE A 311 12.65 4.36 -24.42
C ILE A 311 12.97 3.36 -25.54
N PRO A 312 13.85 2.36 -25.29
CA PRO A 312 14.23 1.37 -26.30
C PRO A 312 13.03 0.73 -26.98
N ASP A 313 11.95 0.56 -26.27
CA ASP A 313 10.65 0.17 -26.82
C ASP A 313 9.70 1.39 -26.81
N LYS A 314 9.56 2.03 -27.96
CA LYS A 314 8.63 3.16 -28.16
C LYS A 314 7.14 2.77 -27.97
N SER A 315 6.84 1.48 -27.90
CA SER A 315 5.50 0.98 -27.61
C SER A 315 5.20 0.91 -26.12
N ASP A 316 6.20 1.00 -25.25
CA ASP A 316 5.99 1.00 -23.80
C ASP A 316 5.28 2.29 -23.37
N ARG A 317 4.06 2.12 -22.87
CA ARG A 317 3.17 3.21 -22.45
C ARG A 317 2.97 3.25 -20.93
N ARG A 318 3.76 2.51 -20.16
CA ARG A 318 3.65 2.52 -18.72
C ARG A 318 4.03 3.89 -18.14
N PRO A 319 3.33 4.40 -17.11
CA PRO A 319 3.77 5.58 -16.38
C PRO A 319 5.13 5.36 -15.72
N SER A 320 5.85 6.44 -15.47
CA SER A 320 7.22 6.39 -14.95
C SER A 320 7.34 7.16 -13.65
N PHE A 321 7.94 6.52 -12.65
CA PHE A 321 8.24 7.09 -11.32
C PHE A 321 9.71 6.84 -11.00
N MET A 322 10.52 7.89 -10.80
CA MET A 322 11.90 7.75 -10.35
C MET A 322 11.91 7.24 -8.91
N ASP A 323 12.19 5.96 -8.72
CA ASP A 323 12.22 5.38 -7.38
C ASP A 323 13.34 5.96 -6.50
N GLU A 324 14.43 6.40 -7.14
CA GLU A 324 15.50 7.18 -6.50
C GLU A 324 16.08 8.21 -7.46
N TYR A 325 16.22 9.45 -6.99
CA TYR A 325 16.90 10.51 -7.70
C TYR A 325 17.54 11.52 -6.74
N LEU A 326 18.42 12.38 -7.24
CA LEU A 326 19.12 13.46 -6.50
C LEU A 326 20.03 13.02 -5.37
N SER A 327 20.31 11.83 -5.08
CA SER A 327 21.18 11.33 -4.00
C SER A 327 21.83 12.42 -3.11
N VAL A 328 21.14 12.86 -2.07
CA VAL A 328 21.55 13.98 -1.22
C VAL A 328 22.52 13.59 -0.12
N ALA A 329 23.60 12.90 -0.47
CA ALA A 329 24.68 12.57 0.44
C ALA A 329 25.71 13.72 0.47
N GLY A 330 25.93 14.29 1.64
CA GLY A 330 26.85 15.44 1.80
C GLY A 330 26.32 16.72 1.12
N ASN A 331 26.99 17.24 0.12
CA ASN A 331 26.62 18.45 -0.61
C ASN A 331 25.77 18.19 -1.87
N GLY A 332 25.13 17.02 -1.95
CA GLY A 332 24.30 16.66 -3.09
C GLY A 332 22.98 17.44 -3.17
N GLY A 333 22.15 17.12 -4.15
CA GLY A 333 20.77 17.60 -4.24
C GLY A 333 20.56 18.85 -5.09
N GLY A 334 21.45 19.16 -6.02
CA GLY A 334 21.25 20.27 -6.99
C GLY A 334 20.30 19.85 -8.14
N GLY A 335 19.70 20.86 -8.81
CA GLY A 335 18.95 20.66 -10.05
C GLY A 335 17.49 20.19 -9.87
N LEU A 336 16.92 20.32 -8.68
CA LEU A 336 15.52 19.91 -8.43
C LEU A 336 14.53 20.57 -9.40
N ASP A 337 14.69 21.85 -9.69
CA ASP A 337 13.84 22.60 -10.62
C ASP A 337 13.92 22.01 -12.05
N ASP A 338 15.10 21.55 -12.48
CA ASP A 338 15.29 20.95 -13.80
C ASP A 338 14.56 19.62 -13.92
N TYR A 339 14.61 18.77 -12.87
CA TYR A 339 13.82 17.53 -12.83
C TYR A 339 12.32 17.81 -12.91
N TRP A 340 11.82 18.73 -12.08
CA TRP A 340 10.40 19.02 -12.03
C TRP A 340 9.86 19.73 -13.25
N ARG A 341 10.69 20.55 -13.93
CA ARG A 341 10.36 21.10 -15.25
C ARG A 341 10.05 19.97 -16.25
N VAL A 342 10.90 18.93 -16.29
CA VAL A 342 10.69 17.77 -17.15
C VAL A 342 9.48 16.96 -16.72
N VAL A 343 9.31 16.70 -15.41
CA VAL A 343 8.17 15.96 -14.87
C VAL A 343 6.83 16.63 -15.22
N TYR A 344 6.75 17.95 -15.13
CA TYR A 344 5.52 18.68 -15.50
C TYR A 344 5.28 18.75 -17.02
N ALA A 345 6.34 18.72 -17.81
CA ALA A 345 6.21 18.75 -19.28
C ALA A 345 5.63 17.43 -19.87
N HIS A 346 5.75 16.31 -19.14
CA HIS A 346 5.38 15.00 -19.66
C HIS A 346 4.35 14.30 -18.77
N PRO A 347 3.12 14.05 -19.29
CA PRO A 347 2.06 13.37 -18.52
C PRO A 347 2.46 12.00 -17.96
N ARG A 348 3.30 11.26 -18.68
CA ARG A 348 3.81 9.95 -18.31
C ARG A 348 4.65 9.97 -17.02
N LEU A 349 5.38 11.06 -16.77
CA LEU A 349 6.25 11.17 -15.60
C LEU A 349 5.42 11.49 -14.36
N MET A 350 5.35 10.54 -13.43
CA MET A 350 4.64 10.72 -12.16
C MET A 350 5.40 11.63 -11.20
N GLY A 351 6.72 11.64 -11.26
CA GLY A 351 7.63 12.30 -10.32
C GLY A 351 8.69 11.34 -9.81
N GLY A 352 9.03 11.42 -8.53
CA GLY A 352 10.04 10.54 -7.96
C GLY A 352 10.24 10.74 -6.45
N ALA A 353 11.06 9.85 -5.87
CA ALA A 353 11.46 9.88 -4.47
C ALA A 353 12.93 10.30 -4.33
N ILE A 354 13.17 11.41 -3.64
CA ILE A 354 14.53 11.90 -3.35
C ILE A 354 15.25 10.88 -2.45
N TRP A 355 16.48 10.54 -2.84
CA TRP A 355 17.36 9.68 -2.04
C TRP A 355 18.31 10.45 -1.14
#